data_97123ddb397ac055e8292465cf9980bc
#
_entry.id   97123ddb397ac055e8292465cf9980bc
#
_cell.length_a   1.000
_cell.length_b   1.000
_cell.length_c   1.000
_cell.angle_alpha   90.00
_cell.angle_beta   90.00
_cell.angle_gamma   90.00
#
_symmetry.space_group_name_H-M   'P 1'
#
loop_
_entity.id
_entity.type
_entity.pdbx_description
1 polymer ?
#
loop_
_entity_poly.entity_id
_entity_poly.type
_entity_poly.pdbx_seq_one_letter_code
_entity_poly.pdbx_strand_id
1 'polypeptide(L)'
;MIIMAAVFASALGTAKPHHPRHDAATDSSNVTLVEVQNDRKVPVTVYAQDSWGEIKLGVVPADSTVTLRLRDDFVSRGDVDFFVQPRGQPEQETGYLEMHRGERLGIVVPPR
;
A
#
# COMPACT_ATOMS: atom_id res chain seq x y z
N MET A 1 -4.47 -15.77 11.56
CA MET A 1 -4.85 -15.25 10.26
C MET A 1 -3.69 -14.48 9.68
N ILE A 2 -3.44 -14.65 8.43
CA ILE A 2 -2.24 -14.09 7.83
C ILE A 2 -2.57 -13.09 6.76
N ILE A 3 -1.84 -12.01 6.70
CA ILE A 3 -1.93 -11.04 5.63
C ILE A 3 -0.77 -11.31 4.71
N MET A 4 -1.08 -11.51 3.44
CA MET A 4 -0.03 -11.69 2.45
C MET A 4 0.33 -10.34 1.88
N ALA A 5 1.61 -10.08 1.80
CA ALA A 5 2.10 -8.82 1.27
C ALA A 5 3.28 -9.09 0.34
N ALA A 6 3.35 -8.34 -0.71
CA ALA A 6 4.46 -8.47 -1.66
C ALA A 6 4.83 -7.08 -2.17
N VAL A 7 6.10 -6.88 -2.36
CA VAL A 7 6.60 -5.63 -2.92
C VAL A 7 6.92 -5.87 -4.37
N PHE A 8 6.36 -5.06 -5.27
CA PHE A 8 6.62 -5.22 -6.69
C PHE A 8 7.56 -4.12 -7.13
N ALA A 9 8.51 -4.49 -7.93
CA ALA A 9 9.36 -3.53 -8.52
C ALA A 9 8.58 -2.86 -9.55
N SER A 10 8.48 -1.67 -9.49
CA SER A 10 7.69 -1.09 -10.41
C SER A 10 8.23 -0.86 -11.67
N ALA A 11 9.08 -1.43 -11.89
CA ALA A 11 9.71 -1.30 -12.99
C ALA A 11 9.03 -1.25 -14.11
N LEU A 12 8.75 -1.63 -14.35
CA LEU A 12 8.33 -1.78 -15.39
C LEU A 12 7.91 -0.90 -16.06
N GLY A 13 7.68 -0.46 -15.67
CA GLY A 13 7.17 0.32 -16.28
C GLY A 13 7.59 0.55 -17.46
N THR A 14 8.12 0.59 -17.53
CA THR A 14 8.70 0.66 -18.47
C THR A 14 8.20 0.70 -19.58
N ALA A 15 8.03 0.65 -19.72
CA ALA A 15 7.71 0.40 -20.80
C ALA A 15 7.34 1.38 -21.65
N LYS A 16 7.02 2.11 -21.75
CA LYS A 16 6.63 2.77 -22.63
C LYS A 16 7.13 3.85 -22.91
N PRO A 17 7.39 4.08 -23.51
CA PRO A 17 8.06 5.06 -23.90
C PRO A 17 7.39 6.23 -24.19
N HIS A 18 7.08 6.77 -24.35
CA HIS A 18 6.71 7.65 -24.58
C HIS A 18 6.28 8.51 -24.32
N HIS A 19 6.09 9.15 -24.27
CA HIS A 19 5.53 9.88 -24.17
C HIS A 19 5.76 10.90 -23.68
N PRO A 20 5.71 11.44 -23.68
CA PRO A 20 6.10 12.48 -23.61
C PRO A 20 5.57 13.34 -22.70
N ARG A 21 5.07 13.89 -22.36
CA ARG A 21 4.61 14.63 -21.63
C ARG A 21 4.82 14.37 -20.51
N HIS A 22 4.98 14.56 -19.94
CA HIS A 22 5.28 14.17 -19.05
C HIS A 22 5.29 14.59 -17.97
N ASP A 23 5.35 15.31 -17.62
CA ASP A 23 5.28 15.81 -16.48
C ASP A 23 4.53 15.03 -15.59
N ALA A 24 3.39 14.83 -15.67
CA ALA A 24 2.66 14.03 -14.80
C ALA A 24 3.24 12.71 -14.66
N ALA A 25 3.69 12.18 -15.70
CA ALA A 25 4.29 10.88 -15.67
C ALA A 25 5.46 10.86 -14.73
N THR A 26 6.24 11.88 -14.75
CA THR A 26 7.38 11.96 -13.88
C THR A 26 6.98 11.90 -12.44
N ASP A 27 5.92 12.62 -12.09
CA ASP A 27 5.48 12.59 -10.73
C ASP A 27 4.99 11.22 -10.33
N SER A 28 4.32 10.55 -11.23
CA SER A 28 3.82 9.22 -10.92
C SER A 28 4.91 8.24 -10.63
N SER A 29 6.03 8.36 -11.28
CA SER A 29 7.10 7.40 -11.10
C SER A 29 7.71 7.48 -9.72
N ASN A 30 7.45 8.55 -8.97
CA ASN A 30 7.97 8.68 -7.62
C ASN A 30 6.91 8.42 -6.55
N VAL A 31 5.73 8.05 -6.96
CA VAL A 31 4.65 7.79 -6.01
C VAL A 31 4.74 6.37 -5.52
N THR A 32 4.72 6.21 -4.22
CA THR A 32 4.72 4.89 -3.61
C THR A 32 3.28 4.50 -3.36
N LEU A 33 2.91 3.33 -3.85
CA LEU A 33 1.52 2.89 -3.81
C LEU A 33 1.36 1.61 -3.03
N VAL A 34 0.23 1.49 -2.37
CA VAL A 34 -0.13 0.29 -1.63
C VAL A 34 -1.46 -0.18 -2.19
N GLU A 35 -1.44 -1.32 -2.84
CA GLU A 35 -2.66 -1.87 -3.40
C GLU A 35 -3.19 -2.90 -2.40
N VAL A 36 -4.41 -2.70 -1.93
CA VAL A 36 -4.99 -3.56 -0.91
C VAL A 36 -6.19 -4.27 -1.50
N GLN A 37 -6.10 -5.58 -1.51
CA GLN A 37 -7.20 -6.44 -1.97
C GLN A 37 -7.90 -6.96 -0.72
N ASN A 38 -9.14 -6.54 -0.52
CA ASN A 38 -9.93 -6.95 0.62
C ASN A 38 -10.88 -8.05 0.20
N ASP A 39 -10.57 -9.28 0.60
CA ASP A 39 -11.41 -10.43 0.27
C ASP A 39 -12.43 -10.73 1.36
N ARG A 40 -12.56 -9.84 2.33
CA ARG A 40 -13.54 -10.02 3.41
C ARG A 40 -14.86 -9.38 3.04
N LYS A 41 -15.88 -9.76 3.78
CA LYS A 41 -17.24 -9.25 3.55
C LYS A 41 -17.51 -7.96 4.31
N VAL A 42 -16.51 -7.41 4.96
CA VAL A 42 -16.62 -6.17 5.71
C VAL A 42 -15.56 -5.20 5.24
N PRO A 43 -15.75 -3.90 5.38
CA PRO A 43 -14.72 -2.94 5.02
C PRO A 43 -13.50 -3.08 5.93
N VAL A 44 -12.35 -2.71 5.40
CA VAL A 44 -11.09 -2.77 6.14
C VAL A 44 -10.46 -1.40 6.12
N THR A 45 -10.03 -0.92 7.29
CA THR A 45 -9.28 0.33 7.38
C THR A 45 -7.80 -0.01 7.39
N VAL A 46 -7.01 0.74 6.62
CA VAL A 46 -5.59 0.48 6.47
C VAL A 46 -4.79 1.62 7.07
N TYR A 47 -3.80 1.26 7.89
CA TYR A 47 -2.91 2.21 8.55
C TYR A 47 -1.48 1.88 8.20
N ALA A 48 -0.62 2.90 8.20
CA ALA A 48 0.81 2.71 8.08
C ALA A 48 1.46 3.29 9.33
N GLN A 49 2.48 2.59 9.83
CA GLN A 49 3.16 3.00 11.04
C GLN A 49 4.67 2.89 10.84
N ASP A 50 5.39 3.91 11.26
CA ASP A 50 6.84 3.85 11.32
C ASP A 50 7.28 4.27 12.72
N SER A 51 8.58 4.51 12.92
CA SER A 51 9.07 4.86 14.25
C SER A 51 8.63 6.25 14.70
N TRP A 52 8.04 7.04 13.83
CA TRP A 52 7.61 8.40 14.14
C TRP A 52 6.12 8.49 14.43
N GLY A 53 5.34 7.55 13.95
CA GLY A 53 3.90 7.62 14.18
C GLY A 53 3.12 6.77 13.22
N GLU A 54 1.80 6.92 13.28
CA GLU A 54 0.88 6.12 12.52
C GLU A 54 -0.06 7.04 11.76
N ILE A 55 -0.39 6.68 10.52
CA ILE A 55 -1.38 7.43 9.76
C ILE A 55 -2.39 6.46 9.17
N LYS A 56 -3.59 6.94 8.98
CA LYS A 56 -4.62 6.19 8.28
C LYS A 56 -4.46 6.42 6.80
N LEU A 57 -4.39 5.35 6.02
CA LEU A 57 -4.27 5.46 4.58
C LEU A 57 -5.62 5.52 3.90
N GLY A 58 -6.56 4.74 4.37
CA GLY A 58 -7.89 4.75 3.77
C GLY A 58 -8.70 3.54 4.17
N VAL A 59 -9.87 3.42 3.55
CA VAL A 59 -10.79 2.33 3.80
C VAL A 59 -11.01 1.58 2.50
N VAL A 60 -10.93 0.26 2.56
CA VAL A 60 -11.15 -0.60 1.40
C VAL A 60 -12.49 -1.29 1.59
N PRO A 61 -13.46 -1.06 0.72
CA PRO A 61 -14.76 -1.71 0.85
C PRO A 61 -14.67 -3.23 0.77
N ALA A 62 -15.71 -3.89 1.23
CA ALA A 62 -15.77 -5.34 1.18
C ALA A 62 -15.61 -5.85 -0.25
N ASP A 63 -14.91 -6.94 -0.42
CA ASP A 63 -14.74 -7.61 -1.72
C ASP A 63 -14.22 -6.65 -2.80
N SER A 64 -13.31 -5.76 -2.43
CA SER A 64 -12.82 -4.74 -3.36
C SER A 64 -11.31 -4.62 -3.27
N THR A 65 -10.74 -4.02 -4.30
CA THR A 65 -9.31 -3.71 -4.32
C THR A 65 -9.18 -2.22 -4.52
N VAL A 66 -8.37 -1.57 -3.68
CA VAL A 66 -8.16 -0.14 -3.75
C VAL A 66 -6.67 0.14 -3.69
N THR A 67 -6.22 1.09 -4.48
CA THR A 67 -4.82 1.53 -4.43
C THR A 67 -4.74 2.80 -3.59
N LEU A 68 -3.89 2.73 -2.57
CA LEU A 68 -3.70 3.84 -1.64
C LEU A 68 -2.30 4.41 -1.83
N ARG A 69 -2.15 5.67 -1.54
CA ARG A 69 -0.86 6.33 -1.69
C ARG A 69 -0.18 6.42 -0.33
N LEU A 70 1.09 6.03 -0.30
CA LEU A 70 1.90 6.17 0.90
C LEU A 70 2.68 7.47 0.81
N ARG A 71 2.61 8.28 1.84
CA ARG A 71 3.26 9.59 1.86
C ARG A 71 4.78 9.43 1.78
N ASP A 72 5.40 10.37 1.10
CA ASP A 72 6.85 10.30 0.89
C ASP A 72 7.62 10.32 2.20
N ASP A 73 7.15 11.08 3.18
CA ASP A 73 7.88 11.16 4.43
C ASP A 73 7.90 9.82 5.16
N PHE A 74 6.90 8.97 4.97
CA PHE A 74 6.94 7.64 5.55
C PHE A 74 7.98 6.78 4.84
N VAL A 75 8.08 6.90 3.53
CA VAL A 75 9.02 6.09 2.77
C VAL A 75 10.45 6.41 3.13
N SER A 76 10.72 7.66 3.42
CA SER A 76 12.10 8.07 3.63
C SER A 76 12.60 7.89 5.05
N ARG A 77 11.76 7.37 5.95
CA ARG A 77 12.14 7.25 7.35
C ARG A 77 12.45 5.84 7.80
N GLY A 78 12.53 4.89 6.88
CA GLY A 78 12.89 3.54 7.22
C GLY A 78 11.76 2.56 7.01
N ASP A 79 11.72 1.52 7.82
CA ASP A 79 10.74 0.46 7.64
C ASP A 79 9.35 0.91 8.04
N VAL A 80 8.37 0.38 7.35
CA VAL A 80 6.96 0.72 7.58
C VAL A 80 6.20 -0.56 7.88
N ASP A 81 5.36 -0.50 8.89
CA ASP A 81 4.48 -1.60 9.24
C ASP A 81 3.06 -1.20 8.83
N PHE A 82 2.36 -2.12 8.22
CA PHE A 82 0.99 -1.86 7.78
C PHE A 82 0.02 -2.64 8.64
N PHE A 83 -1.03 -1.96 9.09
CA PHE A 83 -2.09 -2.59 9.87
C PHE A 83 -3.37 -2.53 9.08
N VAL A 84 -4.15 -3.60 9.13
CA VAL A 84 -5.47 -3.61 8.53
C VAL A 84 -6.46 -3.97 9.62
N GLN A 85 -7.51 -3.19 9.70
CA GLN A 85 -8.53 -3.35 10.73
C GLN A 85 -9.86 -3.65 10.07
N PRO A 86 -10.22 -4.94 9.94
CA PRO A 86 -11.55 -5.26 9.43
C PRO A 86 -12.60 -4.86 10.45
N ARG A 87 -13.72 -4.39 9.98
CA ARG A 87 -14.78 -3.95 10.88
C ARG A 87 -15.22 -5.12 11.75
N GLY A 88 -15.17 -4.91 13.08
CA GLY A 88 -15.63 -5.92 14.01
C GLY A 88 -14.77 -7.15 14.11
N GLN A 89 -13.58 -7.12 13.55
CA GLN A 89 -12.68 -8.27 13.55
C GLN A 89 -11.31 -7.84 14.04
N PRO A 90 -10.46 -8.80 14.44
CA PRO A 90 -9.16 -8.44 14.98
C PRO A 90 -8.27 -7.75 13.96
N GLU A 91 -7.48 -6.80 14.42
CA GLU A 91 -6.51 -6.11 13.61
C GLU A 91 -5.39 -7.07 13.23
N GLN A 92 -4.85 -6.89 12.04
CA GLN A 92 -3.73 -7.70 11.55
C GLN A 92 -2.65 -6.78 11.02
N GLU A 93 -1.41 -7.26 11.03
CA GLU A 93 -0.31 -6.45 10.55
C GLU A 93 0.57 -7.24 9.61
N THR A 94 1.30 -6.54 8.74
CA THR A 94 2.21 -7.18 7.81
C THR A 94 3.58 -7.44 8.42
N GLY A 95 3.91 -6.73 9.50
CA GLY A 95 5.28 -6.65 9.97
C GLY A 95 6.00 -5.53 9.24
N TYR A 96 7.18 -5.20 9.70
CA TYR A 96 7.93 -4.09 9.11
C TYR A 96 8.47 -4.48 7.75
N LEU A 97 8.26 -3.60 6.78
CA LEU A 97 8.71 -3.79 5.41
C LEU A 97 9.56 -2.60 5.01
N GLU A 98 10.63 -2.86 4.29
CA GLU A 98 11.47 -1.81 3.76
C GLU A 98 10.85 -1.32 2.47
N MET A 99 10.45 -0.06 2.45
CA MET A 99 9.78 0.52 1.30
C MET A 99 10.68 1.57 0.67
N HIS A 100 10.71 1.58 -0.65
CA HIS A 100 11.47 2.57 -1.40
C HIS A 100 10.52 3.42 -2.22
N ARG A 101 10.90 4.66 -2.43
CA ARG A 101 10.09 5.59 -3.20
C ARG A 101 9.80 5.02 -4.58
N GLY A 102 8.57 5.11 -5.00
CA GLY A 102 8.16 4.62 -6.31
C GLY A 102 7.81 3.15 -6.34
N GLU A 103 7.99 2.45 -5.23
CA GLU A 103 7.63 1.05 -5.19
C GLU A 103 6.13 0.84 -5.05
N ARG A 104 5.71 -0.38 -5.29
CA ARG A 104 4.33 -0.76 -5.19
C ARG A 104 4.25 -1.98 -4.30
N LEU A 105 3.43 -1.88 -3.27
CA LEU A 105 3.22 -2.98 -2.34
C LEU A 105 1.82 -3.55 -2.56
N GLY A 106 1.72 -4.86 -2.62
CA GLY A 106 0.42 -5.50 -2.67
C GLY A 106 0.13 -6.16 -1.34
N ILE A 107 -1.04 -5.91 -0.80
CA ILE A 107 -1.50 -6.53 0.43
C ILE A 107 -2.80 -7.24 0.13
N VAL A 108 -2.89 -8.51 0.52
CA VAL A 108 -4.13 -9.26 0.41
C VAL A 108 -4.65 -9.54 1.81
N VAL A 109 -5.87 -9.11 2.07
CA VAL A 109 -6.56 -9.42 3.32
C VAL A 109 -7.44 -10.61 3.00
N PRO A 110 -7.06 -11.83 3.42
CA PRO A 110 -7.77 -13.02 2.98
C PRO A 110 -9.16 -13.11 3.61
N PRO A 111 -10.04 -13.90 3.01
CA PRO A 111 -11.36 -14.06 3.57
C PRO A 111 -11.26 -14.69 4.94
N ARG A 112 -12.26 -14.43 5.75
CA ARG A 112 -12.25 -14.91 7.09
C ARG A 112 -12.87 -16.28 7.23
#